data_79364ee429da67b415fcc4bd05d8ba95
#
_entry.id   79364ee429da67b415fcc4bd05d8ba95
#
_cell.length_a   1.000
_cell.length_b   1.000
_cell.length_c   1.000
_cell.angle_alpha   90.00
_cell.angle_beta   90.00
_cell.angle_gamma   90.00
#
_symmetry.space_group_name_H-M   'P 1'
#
loop_
_entity.id
_entity.type
_entity.pdbx_description
1 polymer ?
#
loop_
_entity_poly.entity_id
_entity_poly.type
_entity_poly.pdbx_seq_one_letter_code
_entity_poly.pdbx_strand_id
1 'polypeptide(L)'
;MSTKIPATFYYDIISPFAYLYVKQRHRLEDQLNITPVPVLLGGLLRATENIGPGEVAAKRPHTYQFCIWQAERLGIPLRFPEHHPFLTVAPQRLLLQKQADWQMVERAFDYVWIEGKDPNLSWSEFCLYLGLPADTEKPNSPEIKAQLMSNGLQAKADGAFGVPTLVVNQHCFWGVDTIDWVLDYLESPGMFEEASYAYAGTIPNGLLS
;
A
#
# COMPACT_ATOMS: atom_id res chain seq x y z
N MET A 1 -8.23 -22.99 18.03
CA MET A 1 -7.59 -22.11 17.04
C MET A 1 -7.65 -20.70 17.60
N SER A 2 -6.52 -20.02 17.77
CA SER A 2 -6.51 -18.62 18.20
C SER A 2 -7.22 -17.78 17.14
N THR A 3 -8.07 -16.84 17.56
CA THR A 3 -8.74 -15.91 16.64
C THR A 3 -7.69 -14.97 16.08
N LYS A 4 -7.58 -14.87 14.74
CA LYS A 4 -6.65 -13.93 14.10
C LYS A 4 -7.01 -12.48 14.43
N ILE A 5 -6.01 -11.65 14.65
CA ILE A 5 -6.17 -10.23 14.99
C ILE A 5 -6.59 -9.48 13.72
N PRO A 6 -7.65 -8.64 13.76
CA PRO A 6 -8.02 -7.80 12.62
C PRO A 6 -6.92 -6.78 12.31
N ALA A 7 -6.62 -6.60 11.03
CA ALA A 7 -5.67 -5.62 10.55
C ALA A 7 -6.17 -4.97 9.25
N THR A 8 -5.81 -3.71 9.02
CA THR A 8 -6.14 -2.97 7.79
C THR A 8 -4.88 -2.67 7.02
N PHE A 9 -4.86 -3.04 5.73
CA PHE A 9 -3.74 -2.78 4.84
C PHE A 9 -4.10 -1.72 3.80
N TYR A 10 -3.56 -0.53 3.97
CA TYR A 10 -3.72 0.58 3.03
C TYR A 10 -2.71 0.49 1.90
N TYR A 11 -3.20 0.48 0.65
CA TYR A 11 -2.37 0.32 -0.53
C TYR A 11 -2.80 1.18 -1.71
N ASP A 12 -1.84 1.46 -2.58
CA ASP A 12 -2.06 1.93 -3.94
C ASP A 12 -1.15 1.12 -4.88
N ILE A 13 -1.71 0.61 -5.99
CA ILE A 13 -0.96 -0.23 -6.94
C ILE A 13 0.22 0.49 -7.61
N ILE A 14 0.29 1.82 -7.49
CA ILE A 14 1.43 2.62 -7.94
C ILE A 14 2.71 2.35 -7.15
N SER A 15 2.59 1.82 -5.93
CA SER A 15 3.75 1.69 -5.04
C SER A 15 4.47 0.36 -5.22
N PRO A 16 5.75 0.36 -5.67
CA PRO A 16 6.56 -0.84 -5.71
C PRO A 16 6.80 -1.45 -4.32
N PHE A 17 6.87 -0.61 -3.28
CA PHE A 17 6.98 -1.10 -1.90
C PHE A 17 5.72 -1.81 -1.43
N ALA A 18 4.53 -1.32 -1.85
CA ALA A 18 3.28 -2.02 -1.56
C ALA A 18 3.21 -3.37 -2.29
N TYR A 19 3.69 -3.44 -3.53
CA TYR A 19 3.84 -4.71 -4.25
C TYR A 19 4.73 -5.70 -3.50
N LEU A 20 5.93 -5.27 -3.09
CA LEU A 20 6.86 -6.12 -2.32
C LEU A 20 6.27 -6.56 -0.98
N TYR A 21 5.47 -5.69 -0.34
CA TYR A 21 4.75 -6.05 0.89
C TYR A 21 3.70 -7.13 0.63
N VAL A 22 2.87 -6.95 -0.40
CA VAL A 22 1.82 -7.92 -0.76
C VAL A 22 2.40 -9.30 -1.03
N LYS A 23 3.56 -9.37 -1.70
CA LYS A 23 4.25 -10.65 -1.95
C LYS A 23 4.80 -11.33 -0.70
N GLN A 24 4.98 -10.59 0.39
CA GLN A 24 5.47 -11.11 1.67
C GLN A 24 4.37 -11.24 2.74
N ARG A 25 3.12 -10.83 2.47
CA ARG A 25 2.05 -10.80 3.47
C ARG A 25 1.74 -12.17 4.10
N HIS A 26 2.04 -13.27 3.38
CA HIS A 26 1.88 -14.63 3.89
C HIS A 26 2.60 -14.85 5.22
N ARG A 27 3.64 -14.08 5.53
CA ARG A 27 4.38 -14.12 6.79
C ARG A 27 3.54 -13.66 8.00
N LEU A 28 2.46 -12.91 7.74
CA LEU A 28 1.59 -12.32 8.77
C LEU A 28 0.23 -13.03 8.85
N GLU A 29 -0.16 -13.79 7.83
CA GLU A 29 -1.52 -14.34 7.68
C GLU A 29 -1.88 -15.40 8.71
N ASP A 30 -0.90 -16.03 9.37
CA ASP A 30 -1.19 -16.98 10.44
C ASP A 30 -1.76 -16.29 11.70
N GLN A 31 -1.36 -15.04 11.95
CA GLN A 31 -1.73 -14.28 13.13
C GLN A 31 -2.76 -13.18 12.83
N LEU A 32 -2.76 -12.62 11.62
CA LEU A 32 -3.59 -11.50 11.21
C LEU A 32 -4.70 -11.89 10.23
N ASN A 33 -5.87 -11.28 10.39
CA ASN A 33 -6.91 -11.20 9.38
C ASN A 33 -6.82 -9.83 8.68
N ILE A 34 -6.09 -9.78 7.57
CA ILE A 34 -5.72 -8.52 6.91
C ILE A 34 -6.77 -8.16 5.85
N THR A 35 -7.40 -7.01 6.00
CA THR A 35 -8.35 -6.44 5.03
C THR A 35 -7.62 -5.46 4.12
N PRO A 36 -7.56 -5.67 2.79
CA PRO A 36 -6.95 -4.73 1.86
C PRO A 36 -7.90 -3.55 1.60
N VAL A 37 -7.40 -2.32 1.77
CA VAL A 37 -8.17 -1.09 1.55
C VAL A 37 -7.46 -0.20 0.54
N PRO A 38 -8.02 -0.03 -0.67
CA PRO A 38 -7.44 0.83 -1.69
C PRO A 38 -7.55 2.30 -1.29
N VAL A 39 -6.45 3.05 -1.46
CA VAL A 39 -6.38 4.49 -1.29
C VAL A 39 -5.68 5.12 -2.50
N LEU A 40 -5.70 6.46 -2.61
CA LEU A 40 -4.88 7.19 -3.57
C LEU A 40 -3.66 7.75 -2.84
N LEU A 41 -2.46 7.22 -3.14
CA LEU A 41 -1.21 7.68 -2.54
C LEU A 41 -1.02 9.20 -2.69
N GLY A 42 -1.24 9.76 -3.88
CA GLY A 42 -1.11 11.20 -4.10
C GLY A 42 -2.11 12.05 -3.30
N GLY A 43 -3.28 11.48 -2.97
CA GLY A 43 -4.25 12.11 -2.07
C GLY A 43 -3.78 12.09 -0.62
N LEU A 44 -3.27 10.94 -0.17
CA LEU A 44 -2.75 10.76 1.18
C LEU A 44 -1.51 11.63 1.44
N LEU A 45 -0.57 11.67 0.50
CA LEU A 45 0.63 12.52 0.58
C LEU A 45 0.25 14.00 0.72
N ARG A 46 -0.67 14.51 -0.11
CA ARG A 46 -1.16 15.89 0.02
C ARG A 46 -1.84 16.16 1.36
N ALA A 47 -2.64 15.22 1.84
CA ALA A 47 -3.34 15.37 3.12
C ALA A 47 -2.40 15.37 4.33
N THR A 48 -1.17 14.86 4.18
CA THR A 48 -0.12 14.80 5.21
C THR A 48 1.07 15.71 4.90
N GLU A 49 0.92 16.64 3.95
CA GLU A 49 1.96 17.61 3.54
C GLU A 49 3.28 16.94 3.13
N ASN A 50 3.19 15.77 2.51
CA ASN A 50 4.32 14.94 2.11
C ASN A 50 4.44 14.88 0.58
N ILE A 51 5.63 14.48 0.08
CA ILE A 51 5.93 14.29 -1.35
C ILE A 51 6.50 12.87 -1.54
N GLY A 52 5.97 12.18 -2.53
CA GLY A 52 6.44 10.83 -2.88
C GLY A 52 7.88 10.83 -3.39
N PRO A 53 8.72 9.85 -2.99
CA PRO A 53 10.12 9.81 -3.45
C PRO A 53 10.24 9.70 -4.97
N GLY A 54 9.27 9.10 -5.65
CA GLY A 54 9.20 9.02 -7.12
C GLY A 54 8.96 10.39 -7.80
N GLU A 55 8.42 11.37 -7.09
CA GLU A 55 8.18 12.72 -7.61
C GLU A 55 9.41 13.63 -7.45
N VAL A 56 10.32 13.31 -6.53
CA VAL A 56 11.56 14.07 -6.29
C VAL A 56 12.66 13.55 -7.22
N ALA A 57 13.09 14.37 -8.18
CA ALA A 57 14.02 13.98 -9.24
C ALA A 57 15.32 13.33 -8.70
N ALA A 58 15.89 13.85 -7.63
CA ALA A 58 17.10 13.31 -7.02
C ALA A 58 16.87 11.98 -6.26
N LYS A 59 15.68 11.77 -5.71
CA LYS A 59 15.35 10.53 -4.96
C LYS A 59 14.89 9.39 -5.87
N ARG A 60 14.27 9.70 -7.01
CA ARG A 60 13.66 8.72 -7.91
C ARG A 60 14.60 7.60 -8.33
N PRO A 61 15.80 7.85 -8.90
CA PRO A 61 16.71 6.79 -9.32
C PRO A 61 17.11 5.87 -8.16
N HIS A 62 17.46 6.46 -7.02
CA HIS A 62 17.83 5.72 -5.81
C HIS A 62 16.68 4.82 -5.34
N THR A 63 15.45 5.36 -5.27
CA THR A 63 14.27 4.61 -4.83
C THR A 63 14.00 3.42 -5.74
N TYR A 64 14.08 3.60 -7.07
CA TYR A 64 13.82 2.51 -8.02
C TYR A 64 14.91 1.44 -7.98
N GLN A 65 16.17 1.83 -7.91
CA GLN A 65 17.30 0.89 -7.74
C GLN A 65 17.16 0.11 -6.44
N PHE A 66 16.77 0.76 -5.35
CA PHE A 66 16.55 0.11 -4.06
C PHE A 66 15.37 -0.90 -4.12
N CYS A 67 14.27 -0.57 -4.82
CA CYS A 67 13.19 -1.52 -5.04
C CYS A 67 13.63 -2.76 -5.82
N ILE A 68 14.45 -2.59 -6.88
CA ILE A 68 15.00 -3.71 -7.66
C ILE A 68 15.88 -4.58 -6.76
N TRP A 69 16.79 -3.97 -6.03
CA TRP A 69 17.69 -4.69 -5.11
C TRP A 69 16.91 -5.48 -4.04
N GLN A 70 15.85 -4.88 -3.45
CA GLN A 70 14.99 -5.59 -2.49
C GLN A 70 14.27 -6.78 -3.14
N ALA A 71 13.70 -6.57 -4.34
CA ALA A 71 13.01 -7.62 -5.08
C ALA A 71 13.94 -8.81 -5.37
N GLU A 72 15.16 -8.55 -5.83
CA GLU A 72 16.19 -9.58 -6.07
C GLU A 72 16.52 -10.35 -4.80
N ARG A 73 16.74 -9.66 -3.69
CA ARG A 73 17.02 -10.32 -2.39
C ARG A 73 15.88 -11.20 -1.90
N LEU A 74 14.65 -10.82 -2.21
CA LEU A 74 13.44 -11.55 -1.81
C LEU A 74 13.03 -12.63 -2.83
N GLY A 75 13.70 -12.71 -3.98
CA GLY A 75 13.33 -13.61 -5.07
C GLY A 75 11.98 -13.24 -5.69
N ILE A 76 11.56 -11.97 -5.60
CA ILE A 76 10.29 -11.47 -6.12
C ILE A 76 10.55 -10.87 -7.52
N PRO A 77 9.87 -11.33 -8.58
CA PRO A 77 10.00 -10.72 -9.90
C PRO A 77 9.51 -9.27 -9.85
N LEU A 78 10.29 -8.33 -10.41
CA LEU A 78 9.95 -6.91 -10.47
C LEU A 78 10.33 -6.33 -11.83
N ARG A 79 9.35 -5.73 -12.50
CA ARG A 79 9.54 -4.97 -13.73
C ARG A 79 8.80 -3.63 -13.61
N PHE A 80 9.54 -2.53 -13.75
CA PHE A 80 8.90 -1.21 -13.80
C PHE A 80 8.13 -1.01 -15.10
N PRO A 81 6.94 -0.36 -15.06
CA PRO A 81 6.29 0.13 -16.25
C PRO A 81 7.14 1.20 -16.94
N GLU A 82 6.93 1.38 -18.26
CA GLU A 82 7.70 2.33 -19.08
C GLU A 82 7.69 3.76 -18.49
N HIS A 83 6.54 4.16 -17.91
CA HIS A 83 6.39 5.44 -17.22
C HIS A 83 5.91 5.23 -15.78
N HIS A 84 6.60 5.84 -14.82
CA HIS A 84 6.23 5.83 -13.41
C HIS A 84 6.70 7.14 -12.74
N PRO A 85 5.87 7.78 -11.92
CA PRO A 85 4.51 7.40 -11.51
C PRO A 85 3.46 7.64 -12.61
N PHE A 86 2.32 6.94 -12.49
CA PHE A 86 1.13 7.08 -13.35
C PHE A 86 -0.15 7.26 -12.51
N LEU A 87 -1.29 7.55 -13.13
CA LEU A 87 -2.55 7.75 -12.39
C LEU A 87 -3.21 6.41 -12.05
N THR A 88 -3.59 6.20 -10.79
CA THR A 88 -4.25 4.97 -10.30
C THR A 88 -5.73 5.15 -9.95
N VAL A 89 -6.30 6.33 -10.24
CA VAL A 89 -7.69 6.64 -9.86
C VAL A 89 -8.69 5.61 -10.38
N ALA A 90 -8.62 5.25 -11.67
CA ALA A 90 -9.54 4.29 -12.26
C ALA A 90 -9.29 2.86 -11.75
N PRO A 91 -8.06 2.34 -11.73
CA PRO A 91 -7.75 1.04 -11.13
C PRO A 91 -8.19 0.92 -9.66
N GLN A 92 -7.87 1.89 -8.81
CA GLN A 92 -8.24 1.86 -7.39
C GLN A 92 -9.76 1.88 -7.19
N ARG A 93 -10.50 2.66 -8.00
CA ARG A 93 -11.96 2.64 -8.00
C ARG A 93 -12.52 1.30 -8.46
N LEU A 94 -11.88 0.64 -9.43
CA LEU A 94 -12.29 -0.67 -9.89
C LEU A 94 -12.14 -1.71 -8.79
N LEU A 95 -10.98 -1.77 -8.14
CA LEU A 95 -10.73 -2.67 -7.02
C LEU A 95 -11.72 -2.43 -5.88
N LEU A 96 -12.01 -1.16 -5.56
CA LEU A 96 -13.00 -0.80 -4.56
C LEU A 96 -14.41 -1.22 -4.95
N GLN A 97 -14.85 -0.94 -6.19
CA GLN A 97 -16.20 -1.29 -6.67
C GLN A 97 -16.43 -2.81 -6.69
N LYS A 98 -15.37 -3.57 -7.01
CA LYS A 98 -15.41 -5.04 -7.03
C LYS A 98 -15.24 -5.66 -5.66
N GLN A 99 -15.04 -4.85 -4.60
CA GLN A 99 -14.71 -5.35 -3.26
C GLN A 99 -13.57 -6.38 -3.34
N ALA A 100 -12.49 -5.99 -4.03
CA ALA A 100 -11.40 -6.87 -4.42
C ALA A 100 -10.86 -7.67 -3.24
N ASP A 101 -10.89 -8.97 -3.36
CA ASP A 101 -10.20 -9.89 -2.47
C ASP A 101 -8.68 -9.87 -2.73
N TRP A 102 -7.93 -10.58 -1.91
CA TRP A 102 -6.47 -10.65 -2.07
C TRP A 102 -6.03 -11.18 -3.43
N GLN A 103 -6.78 -12.11 -4.04
CA GLN A 103 -6.45 -12.64 -5.35
C GLN A 103 -6.54 -11.55 -6.43
N MET A 104 -7.59 -10.73 -6.41
CA MET A 104 -7.74 -9.63 -7.35
C MET A 104 -6.74 -8.50 -7.07
N VAL A 105 -6.46 -8.18 -5.82
CA VAL A 105 -5.43 -7.20 -5.43
C VAL A 105 -4.04 -7.64 -5.92
N GLU A 106 -3.66 -8.89 -5.71
CA GLU A 106 -2.38 -9.41 -6.22
C GLU A 106 -2.28 -9.34 -7.74
N ARG A 107 -3.34 -9.75 -8.45
CA ARG A 107 -3.37 -9.63 -9.92
C ARG A 107 -3.19 -8.18 -10.38
N ALA A 108 -3.80 -7.22 -9.69
CA ALA A 108 -3.63 -5.81 -10.03
C ALA A 108 -2.18 -5.35 -9.85
N PHE A 109 -1.52 -5.77 -8.78
CA PHE A 109 -0.10 -5.52 -8.58
C PHE A 109 0.77 -6.25 -9.60
N ASP A 110 0.48 -7.51 -9.92
CA ASP A 110 1.24 -8.31 -10.88
C ASP A 110 1.18 -7.72 -12.28
N TYR A 111 0.02 -7.19 -12.69
CA TYR A 111 -0.12 -6.48 -13.96
C TYR A 111 0.83 -5.27 -14.05
N VAL A 112 0.96 -4.52 -12.96
CA VAL A 112 1.85 -3.36 -12.93
C VAL A 112 3.32 -3.77 -12.80
N TRP A 113 3.64 -4.69 -11.88
CA TRP A 113 5.01 -4.90 -11.42
C TRP A 113 5.68 -6.19 -11.92
N ILE A 114 4.93 -7.11 -12.54
CA ILE A 114 5.48 -8.26 -13.28
C ILE A 114 5.41 -7.98 -14.78
N GLU A 115 4.20 -7.62 -15.27
CA GLU A 115 4.02 -7.32 -16.70
C GLU A 115 4.65 -5.98 -17.10
N GLY A 116 4.90 -5.08 -16.14
CA GLY A 116 5.47 -3.75 -16.39
C GLY A 116 4.53 -2.82 -17.14
N LYS A 117 3.22 -2.89 -16.87
CA LYS A 117 2.19 -2.19 -17.65
C LYS A 117 1.42 -1.15 -16.84
N ASP A 118 1.10 -0.02 -17.47
CA ASP A 118 0.16 0.97 -16.93
C ASP A 118 -1.28 0.55 -17.29
N PRO A 119 -2.16 0.32 -16.30
CA PRO A 119 -3.56 -0.01 -16.55
C PRO A 119 -4.34 0.99 -17.42
N ASN A 120 -3.91 2.27 -17.43
CA ASN A 120 -4.61 3.29 -18.21
C ASN A 120 -4.35 3.18 -19.72
N LEU A 121 -3.20 2.64 -20.11
CA LEU A 121 -2.81 2.48 -21.52
C LEU A 121 -3.49 1.29 -22.17
N SER A 122 -3.85 0.26 -21.39
CA SER A 122 -4.47 -0.97 -21.86
C SER A 122 -5.57 -1.44 -20.90
N TRP A 123 -6.61 -0.61 -20.72
CA TRP A 123 -7.67 -0.86 -19.73
C TRP A 123 -8.38 -2.21 -19.93
N SER A 124 -8.74 -2.55 -21.18
CA SER A 124 -9.40 -3.83 -21.47
C SER A 124 -8.52 -5.03 -21.11
N GLU A 125 -7.22 -4.95 -21.39
CA GLU A 125 -6.27 -5.99 -21.02
C GLU A 125 -6.12 -6.10 -19.50
N PHE A 126 -6.04 -4.96 -18.78
CA PHE A 126 -6.05 -4.95 -17.32
C PHE A 126 -7.29 -5.63 -16.75
N CYS A 127 -8.49 -5.30 -17.28
CA CYS A 127 -9.73 -5.96 -16.87
C CYS A 127 -9.69 -7.47 -17.08
N LEU A 128 -9.26 -7.91 -18.26
CA LEU A 128 -9.09 -9.35 -18.56
C LEU A 128 -8.10 -10.02 -17.60
N TYR A 129 -6.99 -9.35 -17.30
CA TYR A 129 -5.99 -9.87 -16.37
C TYR A 129 -6.54 -10.04 -14.95
N LEU A 130 -7.47 -9.16 -14.54
CA LEU A 130 -8.21 -9.29 -13.27
C LEU A 130 -9.32 -10.36 -13.32
N GLY A 131 -9.58 -10.97 -14.46
CA GLY A 131 -10.69 -11.92 -14.65
C GLY A 131 -12.05 -11.23 -14.87
N LEU A 132 -12.04 -9.97 -15.32
CA LEU A 132 -13.24 -9.19 -15.64
C LEU A 132 -13.45 -9.11 -17.16
N PRO A 133 -14.67 -8.83 -17.65
CA PRO A 133 -14.93 -8.58 -19.06
C PRO A 133 -14.07 -7.43 -19.61
N ALA A 134 -13.62 -7.55 -20.88
CA ALA A 134 -12.77 -6.54 -21.53
C ALA A 134 -13.44 -5.16 -21.69
N ASP A 135 -14.76 -5.15 -21.76
CA ASP A 135 -15.62 -3.97 -21.88
C ASP A 135 -16.04 -3.38 -20.51
N THR A 136 -15.43 -3.85 -19.42
CA THR A 136 -15.67 -3.28 -18.08
C THR A 136 -15.38 -1.77 -18.09
N GLU A 137 -16.38 -0.97 -17.79
CA GLU A 137 -16.26 0.49 -17.76
C GLU A 137 -15.35 0.95 -16.59
N LYS A 138 -14.67 2.09 -16.80
CA LYS A 138 -13.92 2.75 -15.71
C LYS A 138 -14.89 3.32 -14.68
N PRO A 139 -14.84 2.91 -13.38
CA PRO A 139 -15.78 3.36 -12.37
C PRO A 139 -15.70 4.88 -12.15
N ASN A 140 -16.84 5.56 -12.26
CA ASN A 140 -16.90 7.02 -12.17
C ASN A 140 -18.14 7.56 -11.43
N SER A 141 -18.93 6.70 -10.76
CA SER A 141 -20.11 7.13 -10.00
C SER A 141 -19.72 8.03 -8.82
N PRO A 142 -20.60 8.94 -8.37
CA PRO A 142 -20.38 9.77 -7.18
C PRO A 142 -20.07 8.94 -5.93
N GLU A 143 -20.75 7.81 -5.76
CA GLU A 143 -20.62 6.92 -4.60
C GLU A 143 -19.21 6.32 -4.51
N ILE A 144 -18.69 5.78 -5.63
CA ILE A 144 -17.34 5.18 -5.66
C ILE A 144 -16.25 6.23 -5.45
N LYS A 145 -16.47 7.47 -5.95
CA LYS A 145 -15.56 8.60 -5.70
C LYS A 145 -15.54 8.96 -4.22
N ALA A 146 -16.73 9.10 -3.62
CA ALA A 146 -16.87 9.43 -2.20
C ALA A 146 -16.25 8.32 -1.32
N GLN A 147 -16.48 7.05 -1.66
CA GLN A 147 -15.94 5.93 -0.89
C GLN A 147 -14.40 5.90 -0.96
N LEU A 148 -13.79 6.08 -2.16
CA LEU A 148 -12.33 6.10 -2.27
C LEU A 148 -11.72 7.30 -1.52
N MET A 149 -12.39 8.45 -1.52
CA MET A 149 -11.99 9.60 -0.71
C MET A 149 -12.11 9.31 0.79
N SER A 150 -13.19 8.66 1.22
CA SER A 150 -13.40 8.24 2.61
C SER A 150 -12.32 7.29 3.09
N ASN A 151 -11.89 6.33 2.24
CA ASN A 151 -10.77 5.43 2.55
C ASN A 151 -9.48 6.22 2.82
N GLY A 152 -9.18 7.23 2.02
CA GLY A 152 -8.01 8.09 2.23
C GLY A 152 -8.08 8.92 3.52
N LEU A 153 -9.27 9.43 3.87
CA LEU A 153 -9.50 10.13 5.14
C LEU A 153 -9.37 9.20 6.34
N GLN A 154 -9.90 7.98 6.22
CA GLN A 154 -9.76 6.97 7.27
C GLN A 154 -8.29 6.54 7.43
N ALA A 155 -7.58 6.30 6.34
CA ALA A 155 -6.14 5.98 6.39
C ALA A 155 -5.35 7.06 7.15
N LYS A 156 -5.63 8.36 6.87
CA LYS A 156 -5.02 9.47 7.61
C LYS A 156 -5.41 9.45 9.10
N ALA A 157 -6.68 9.20 9.41
CA ALA A 157 -7.16 9.12 10.80
C ALA A 157 -6.50 7.97 11.57
N ASP A 158 -6.21 6.86 10.90
CA ASP A 158 -5.49 5.70 11.44
C ASP A 158 -3.96 5.92 11.51
N GLY A 159 -3.47 7.11 11.15
CA GLY A 159 -2.06 7.48 11.22
C GLY A 159 -1.24 7.18 9.97
N ALA A 160 -1.85 6.72 8.87
CA ALA A 160 -1.12 6.49 7.62
C ALA A 160 -0.74 7.81 6.94
N PHE A 161 0.50 7.90 6.48
CA PHE A 161 1.05 9.04 5.72
C PHE A 161 1.69 8.64 4.40
N GLY A 162 1.58 7.37 4.04
CA GLY A 162 2.08 6.77 2.79
C GLY A 162 1.57 5.34 2.64
N VAL A 163 2.04 4.65 1.60
CA VAL A 163 1.74 3.23 1.36
C VAL A 163 3.03 2.47 1.02
N PRO A 164 3.14 1.17 1.38
CA PRO A 164 2.19 0.36 2.13
C PRO A 164 2.09 0.80 3.59
N THR A 165 0.90 0.70 4.17
CA THR A 165 0.71 0.86 5.62
C THR A 165 -0.19 -0.24 6.13
N LEU A 166 0.27 -0.98 7.14
CA LEU A 166 -0.54 -1.91 7.91
C LEU A 166 -0.91 -1.28 9.25
N VAL A 167 -2.18 -1.36 9.62
CA VAL A 167 -2.68 -0.91 10.93
C VAL A 167 -3.17 -2.12 11.71
N VAL A 168 -2.60 -2.31 12.91
CA VAL A 168 -2.94 -3.39 13.84
C VAL A 168 -3.13 -2.79 15.23
N ASN A 169 -4.27 -3.00 15.87
CA ASN A 169 -4.57 -2.48 17.21
C ASN A 169 -4.26 -0.98 17.36
N GLN A 170 -4.60 -0.15 16.35
CA GLN A 170 -4.34 1.28 16.26
C GLN A 170 -2.84 1.67 16.09
N HIS A 171 -1.93 0.71 15.98
CA HIS A 171 -0.53 0.97 15.64
C HIS A 171 -0.32 0.93 14.13
N CYS A 172 0.40 1.92 13.62
CA CYS A 172 0.67 2.13 12.20
C CYS A 172 2.08 1.63 11.85
N PHE A 173 2.18 0.68 10.93
CA PHE A 173 3.43 0.12 10.41
C PHE A 173 3.55 0.50 8.94
N TRP A 174 4.38 1.48 8.65
CA TRP A 174 4.57 1.99 7.29
C TRP A 174 5.87 1.49 6.67
N GLY A 175 5.77 0.94 5.46
CA GLY A 175 6.90 0.48 4.66
C GLY A 175 7.00 -1.05 4.59
N VAL A 176 7.67 -1.54 3.53
CA VAL A 176 7.89 -2.97 3.32
C VAL A 176 8.86 -3.58 4.33
N ASP A 177 9.70 -2.78 4.92
CA ASP A 177 10.71 -3.12 5.92
C ASP A 177 10.14 -3.27 7.34
N THR A 178 8.84 -3.03 7.53
CA THR A 178 8.20 -3.13 8.84
C THR A 178 7.58 -4.51 9.13
N ILE A 179 7.65 -5.46 8.22
CA ILE A 179 7.05 -6.80 8.42
C ILE A 179 7.63 -7.51 9.65
N ASP A 180 8.95 -7.45 9.85
CA ASP A 180 9.59 -8.03 11.03
C ASP A 180 9.19 -7.28 12.29
N TRP A 181 9.06 -5.95 12.24
CA TRP A 181 8.55 -5.16 13.37
C TRP A 181 7.10 -5.49 13.74
N VAL A 182 6.25 -5.79 12.74
CA VAL A 182 4.89 -6.30 13.01
C VAL A 182 4.93 -7.64 13.72
N LEU A 183 5.80 -8.56 13.30
CA LEU A 183 5.96 -9.86 13.95
C LEU A 183 6.42 -9.70 15.41
N ASP A 184 7.42 -8.87 15.67
CA ASP A 184 7.89 -8.56 17.02
C ASP A 184 6.78 -7.94 17.88
N TYR A 185 5.98 -7.02 17.30
CA TYR A 185 4.82 -6.46 17.98
C TYR A 185 3.77 -7.50 18.32
N LEU A 186 3.51 -8.45 17.43
CA LEU A 186 2.53 -9.51 17.69
C LEU A 186 2.99 -10.48 18.80
N GLU A 187 4.30 -10.67 18.94
CA GLU A 187 4.90 -11.44 20.03
C GLU A 187 4.90 -10.67 21.36
N SER A 188 5.05 -9.34 21.30
CA SER A 188 5.14 -8.43 22.46
C SER A 188 4.21 -7.22 22.30
N PRO A 189 2.87 -7.37 22.43
CA PRO A 189 1.90 -6.29 22.16
C PRO A 189 2.08 -5.05 23.03
N GLY A 190 2.73 -5.17 24.19
CA GLY A 190 3.07 -4.06 25.10
C GLY A 190 4.34 -3.29 24.71
N MET A 191 5.01 -3.63 23.61
CA MET A 191 6.32 -3.03 23.27
C MET A 191 6.28 -1.49 23.16
N PHE A 192 5.19 -0.90 22.68
CA PHE A 192 5.06 0.56 22.56
C PHE A 192 4.84 1.28 23.90
N GLU A 193 4.50 0.52 24.96
CA GLU A 193 4.37 1.03 26.33
C GLU A 193 5.73 1.04 27.07
N GLU A 194 6.74 0.36 26.53
CA GLU A 194 8.08 0.39 27.09
C GLU A 194 8.67 1.81 27.08
N ALA A 195 9.46 2.13 28.11
CA ALA A 195 9.95 3.50 28.34
C ALA A 195 10.67 4.12 27.14
N SER A 196 11.42 3.34 26.37
CA SER A 196 12.14 3.79 25.18
C SER A 196 11.21 4.20 24.03
N TYR A 197 10.17 3.39 23.76
CA TYR A 197 9.18 3.67 22.72
C TYR A 197 8.26 4.82 23.14
N ALA A 198 7.77 4.82 24.37
CA ALA A 198 6.95 5.89 24.91
C ALA A 198 7.69 7.24 24.85
N TYR A 199 8.97 7.26 25.24
CA TYR A 199 9.81 8.46 25.15
C TYR A 199 9.99 8.92 23.69
N ALA A 200 10.32 8.00 22.78
CA ALA A 200 10.53 8.33 21.36
C ALA A 200 9.30 9.00 20.73
N GLY A 201 8.09 8.58 21.11
CA GLY A 201 6.83 9.17 20.64
C GLY A 201 6.57 10.59 21.14
N THR A 202 7.31 11.05 22.15
CA THR A 202 7.13 12.39 22.78
C THR A 202 8.26 13.37 22.48
N ILE A 203 9.28 12.97 21.70
CA ILE A 203 10.42 13.85 21.37
C ILE A 203 9.91 15.05 20.56
N PRO A 204 10.07 16.29 21.07
CA PRO A 204 9.60 17.47 20.36
C PRO A 204 10.46 17.79 19.14
N ASN A 205 9.86 18.44 18.15
CA ASN A 205 10.60 18.94 17.00
C ASN A 205 11.45 20.17 17.41
N GLY A 206 12.75 19.98 17.54
CA GLY A 206 13.69 21.05 17.94
C GLY A 206 13.86 22.18 16.90
N LEU A 207 13.30 22.03 15.68
CA LEU A 207 13.33 23.09 14.66
C LEU A 207 12.13 24.04 14.75
N LEU A 208 11.12 23.70 15.55
CA LEU A 208 9.89 24.48 15.74
C LEU A 208 9.86 25.23 17.08
N SER A 209 10.97 25.23 17.83
CA SER A 209 11.13 25.93 19.12
C SER A 209 11.67 27.35 18.96
#